data_0dc29b13188360cf847b74099208a7a5
#
_entry.id   0dc29b13188360cf847b74099208a7a5
#
_cell.length_a   1.000
_cell.length_b   1.000
_cell.length_c   1.000
_cell.angle_alpha   90.00
_cell.angle_beta   90.00
_cell.angle_gamma   90.00
#
_symmetry.space_group_name_H-M   'P 1'
#
loop_
_entity.id
_entity.type
_entity.pdbx_description
1 polymer ?
#
loop_
_entity_poly.entity_id
_entity_poly.type
_entity_poly.pdbx_seq_one_letter_code
_entity_poly.pdbx_strand_id
1 'polypeptide(L)'
;MPEKKRVLITGAAGHIGSSLAELLKDRYDLRLQYHRRVPEQPPVPDFVIADLRDAEQMRQVCEGIDAIVHMAGDPSTRASWESVRDNNIDGTYTLYEAARRAGVPKIVFASTNHVMGMYDRDAAWPIYASQPVRPDSLYGVSKAFGEALSRHYSDRYGMSIICLRIGWFLEEPRDEIGLWMWLSPRDCAQIVWRAIESDLPFGIFSAISANSRRHWDIGDAIEKLGYRPEDDAERYAAELEAAGKA
;
A
#
# COMPACT_ATOMS: atom_id res chain seq x y z
N MET A 1 6.48 -25.84 -14.31
CA MET A 1 6.71 -24.76 -13.32
C MET A 1 5.39 -24.60 -12.57
N PRO A 2 5.38 -24.33 -11.26
CA PRO A 2 4.11 -24.02 -10.59
C PRO A 2 3.45 -22.83 -11.30
N GLU A 3 2.14 -22.88 -11.40
CA GLU A 3 1.34 -21.80 -11.98
C GLU A 3 1.55 -20.51 -11.16
N LYS A 4 1.79 -19.38 -11.85
CA LYS A 4 1.95 -18.10 -11.17
C LYS A 4 0.62 -17.67 -10.54
N LYS A 5 0.66 -17.13 -9.32
CA LYS A 5 -0.53 -16.50 -8.72
C LYS A 5 -1.01 -15.36 -9.62
N ARG A 6 -2.33 -15.28 -9.78
CA ARG A 6 -2.98 -14.18 -10.48
C ARG A 6 -3.26 -13.04 -9.51
N VAL A 7 -2.60 -11.90 -9.71
CA VAL A 7 -2.63 -10.77 -8.78
C VAL A 7 -3.26 -9.55 -9.43
N LEU A 8 -4.34 -9.05 -8.81
CA LEU A 8 -4.96 -7.78 -9.20
C LEU A 8 -4.24 -6.62 -8.51
N ILE A 9 -3.77 -5.64 -9.29
CA ILE A 9 -3.30 -4.35 -8.77
C ILE A 9 -4.35 -3.29 -9.10
N THR A 10 -5.02 -2.74 -8.09
CA THR A 10 -5.93 -1.61 -8.28
C THR A 10 -5.16 -0.29 -8.24
N GLY A 11 -5.66 0.73 -8.96
CA GLY A 11 -4.96 2.01 -9.05
C GLY A 11 -3.61 1.92 -9.78
N ALA A 12 -3.51 1.04 -10.77
CA ALA A 12 -2.29 0.76 -11.52
C ALA A 12 -1.73 1.96 -12.32
N ALA A 13 -2.50 3.04 -12.52
CA ALA A 13 -2.00 4.30 -13.09
C ALA A 13 -1.40 5.26 -12.04
N GLY A 14 -1.49 4.93 -10.76
CA GLY A 14 -0.91 5.71 -9.66
C GLY A 14 0.59 5.48 -9.55
N HIS A 15 1.27 6.35 -8.79
CA HIS A 15 2.72 6.34 -8.64
C HIS A 15 3.25 4.99 -8.13
N ILE A 16 2.67 4.46 -7.04
CA ILE A 16 3.06 3.14 -6.50
C ILE A 16 2.56 2.01 -7.39
N GLY A 17 1.29 2.09 -7.85
CA GLY A 17 0.68 1.03 -8.65
C GLY A 17 1.41 0.75 -9.96
N SER A 18 1.86 1.79 -10.66
CA SER A 18 2.63 1.64 -11.91
C SER A 18 4.01 1.04 -11.68
N SER A 19 4.69 1.46 -10.62
CA SER A 19 5.98 0.89 -10.23
C SER A 19 5.87 -0.59 -9.85
N LEU A 20 4.85 -0.95 -9.05
CA LEU A 20 4.60 -2.35 -8.68
C LEU A 20 4.24 -3.22 -9.88
N ALA A 21 3.43 -2.69 -10.81
CA ALA A 21 3.08 -3.41 -12.03
C ALA A 21 4.33 -3.77 -12.85
N GLU A 22 5.30 -2.86 -12.95
CA GLU A 22 6.56 -3.09 -13.65
C GLU A 22 7.47 -4.07 -12.89
N LEU A 23 7.62 -3.89 -11.58
CA LEU A 23 8.56 -4.68 -10.77
C LEU A 23 8.06 -6.10 -10.45
N LEU A 24 6.74 -6.34 -10.52
CA LEU A 24 6.15 -7.64 -10.17
C LEU A 24 5.67 -8.46 -11.36
N LYS A 25 5.68 -7.94 -12.60
CA LYS A 25 5.18 -8.63 -13.83
C LYS A 25 5.84 -9.98 -14.11
N ASP A 26 7.10 -10.14 -13.75
CA ASP A 26 7.81 -11.39 -13.97
C ASP A 26 7.54 -12.42 -12.86
N ARG A 27 7.06 -11.97 -11.69
CA ARG A 27 6.76 -12.83 -10.54
C ARG A 27 5.34 -13.38 -10.58
N TYR A 28 4.38 -12.59 -11.02
CA TYR A 28 2.94 -12.88 -10.99
C TYR A 28 2.30 -12.76 -12.36
N ASP A 29 1.15 -13.42 -12.53
CA ASP A 29 0.19 -13.12 -13.60
C ASP A 29 -0.64 -11.91 -13.16
N LEU A 30 -0.33 -10.73 -13.72
CA LEU A 30 -0.92 -9.47 -13.26
C LEU A 30 -2.17 -9.12 -14.05
N ARG A 31 -3.25 -8.77 -13.32
CA ARG A 31 -4.37 -7.99 -13.82
C ARG A 31 -4.27 -6.57 -13.29
N LEU A 32 -4.33 -5.55 -14.15
CA LEU A 32 -4.21 -4.15 -13.78
C LEU A 32 -5.57 -3.46 -13.86
N GLN A 33 -6.02 -2.86 -12.73
CA GLN A 33 -7.24 -2.04 -12.76
C GLN A 33 -6.85 -0.57 -12.91
N TYR A 34 -7.42 0.06 -13.93
CA TYR A 34 -7.38 1.49 -14.19
C TYR A 34 -8.76 2.10 -13.98
N HIS A 35 -8.83 3.42 -13.72
CA HIS A 35 -10.10 4.15 -13.65
C HIS A 35 -10.29 5.02 -14.89
N ARG A 36 -9.61 6.17 -14.97
CA ARG A 36 -9.75 7.14 -16.07
C ARG A 36 -8.51 7.24 -16.97
N ARG A 37 -7.35 6.96 -16.40
CA ARG A 37 -6.07 7.02 -17.12
C ARG A 37 -5.56 5.62 -17.34
N VAL A 38 -5.35 5.29 -18.61
CA VAL A 38 -4.66 4.07 -19.04
C VAL A 38 -3.37 4.54 -19.71
N PRO A 39 -2.19 4.02 -19.38
CA PRO A 39 -0.95 4.35 -20.07
C PRO A 39 -1.03 3.89 -21.53
N GLU A 40 -0.33 4.56 -22.44
CA GLU A 40 -0.29 4.16 -23.86
C GLU A 40 0.22 2.74 -24.05
N GLN A 41 1.15 2.32 -23.18
CA GLN A 41 1.74 0.98 -23.16
C GLN A 41 1.64 0.40 -21.75
N PRO A 42 0.56 -0.31 -21.43
CA PRO A 42 0.47 -1.03 -20.15
C PRO A 42 1.58 -2.10 -20.06
N PRO A 43 2.19 -2.30 -18.86
CA PRO A 43 3.30 -3.25 -18.69
C PRO A 43 2.90 -4.72 -18.88
N VAL A 44 1.60 -5.02 -18.80
CA VAL A 44 1.03 -6.35 -19.07
C VAL A 44 -0.26 -6.21 -19.89
N PRO A 45 -0.64 -7.25 -20.68
CA PRO A 45 -1.80 -7.18 -21.57
C PRO A 45 -3.16 -7.33 -20.83
N ASP A 46 -3.20 -7.96 -19.64
CA ASP A 46 -4.45 -8.13 -18.88
C ASP A 46 -4.69 -6.88 -18.03
N PHE A 47 -5.55 -5.99 -18.54
CA PHE A 47 -6.01 -4.83 -17.80
C PHE A 47 -7.50 -4.58 -17.99
N VAL A 48 -8.09 -3.91 -17.01
CA VAL A 48 -9.51 -3.54 -16.99
C VAL A 48 -9.69 -2.08 -16.63
N ILE A 49 -10.71 -1.44 -17.20
CA ILE A 49 -11.13 -0.09 -16.81
C ILE A 49 -12.38 -0.24 -15.96
N ALA A 50 -12.32 0.20 -14.71
CA ALA A 50 -13.43 0.03 -13.78
C ALA A 50 -13.42 1.10 -12.68
N ASP A 51 -14.60 1.50 -12.22
CA ASP A 51 -14.78 2.37 -11.04
C ASP A 51 -14.87 1.49 -9.78
N LEU A 52 -14.06 1.76 -8.77
CA LEU A 52 -14.10 1.04 -7.49
C LEU A 52 -15.48 1.07 -6.82
N ARG A 53 -16.28 2.09 -7.09
CA ARG A 53 -17.63 2.26 -6.50
C ARG A 53 -18.69 1.43 -7.21
N ASP A 54 -18.40 0.92 -8.39
CA ASP A 54 -19.31 0.07 -9.15
C ASP A 54 -19.16 -1.39 -8.71
N ALA A 55 -20.12 -1.89 -7.94
CA ALA A 55 -20.08 -3.22 -7.38
C ALA A 55 -20.08 -4.33 -8.43
N GLU A 56 -20.76 -4.13 -9.57
CA GLU A 56 -20.79 -5.13 -10.63
C GLU A 56 -19.47 -5.18 -11.39
N GLN A 57 -18.89 -4.02 -11.70
CA GLN A 57 -17.55 -3.98 -12.29
C GLN A 57 -16.53 -4.62 -11.36
N MET A 58 -16.54 -4.30 -10.05
CA MET A 58 -15.62 -4.90 -9.10
C MET A 58 -15.79 -6.41 -8.96
N ARG A 59 -17.02 -6.92 -9.06
CA ARG A 59 -17.28 -8.37 -9.09
C ARG A 59 -16.53 -9.04 -10.25
N GLN A 60 -16.64 -8.48 -11.46
CA GLN A 60 -15.99 -9.00 -12.66
C GLN A 60 -14.45 -8.89 -12.57
N VAL A 61 -13.94 -7.78 -12.02
CA VAL A 61 -12.49 -7.54 -11.84
C VAL A 61 -11.86 -8.55 -10.90
N CYS A 62 -12.60 -9.02 -9.88
CA CYS A 62 -12.11 -9.97 -8.87
C CYS A 62 -12.20 -11.44 -9.31
N GLU A 63 -12.84 -11.77 -10.45
CA GLU A 63 -12.98 -13.15 -10.91
C GLU A 63 -11.63 -13.80 -11.25
N GLY A 64 -11.36 -14.97 -10.65
CA GLY A 64 -10.14 -15.74 -10.87
C GLY A 64 -8.86 -15.09 -10.33
N ILE A 65 -8.97 -14.25 -9.30
CA ILE A 65 -7.84 -13.56 -8.65
C ILE A 65 -7.44 -14.31 -7.37
N ASP A 66 -6.14 -14.58 -7.21
CA ASP A 66 -5.56 -15.21 -6.02
C ASP A 66 -5.21 -14.18 -4.93
N ALA A 67 -4.81 -12.97 -5.33
CA ALA A 67 -4.49 -11.89 -4.39
C ALA A 67 -4.77 -10.51 -4.98
N ILE A 68 -5.15 -9.56 -4.13
CA ILE A 68 -5.35 -8.16 -4.51
C ILE A 68 -4.30 -7.29 -3.84
N VAL A 69 -3.67 -6.40 -4.60
CA VAL A 69 -2.83 -5.30 -4.11
C VAL A 69 -3.63 -4.01 -4.32
N HIS A 70 -4.24 -3.52 -3.22
CA HIS A 70 -5.17 -2.40 -3.28
C HIS A 70 -4.46 -1.07 -3.07
N MET A 71 -4.05 -0.42 -4.19
CA MET A 71 -3.36 0.87 -4.22
C MET A 71 -4.28 2.04 -4.60
N ALA A 72 -5.49 1.77 -5.10
CA ALA A 72 -6.42 2.80 -5.52
C ALA A 72 -6.96 3.62 -4.33
N GLY A 73 -7.22 4.89 -4.58
CA GLY A 73 -7.76 5.86 -3.63
C GLY A 73 -7.25 7.27 -3.92
N ASP A 74 -7.79 8.26 -3.22
CA ASP A 74 -7.26 9.63 -3.22
C ASP A 74 -6.17 9.73 -2.15
N PRO A 75 -4.89 9.94 -2.53
CA PRO A 75 -3.76 9.98 -1.60
C PRO A 75 -3.52 11.36 -0.98
N SER A 76 -4.34 12.36 -1.32
CA SER A 76 -4.10 13.74 -0.90
C SER A 76 -4.47 13.95 0.57
N THR A 77 -3.52 14.44 1.36
CA THR A 77 -3.79 14.89 2.75
C THR A 77 -4.70 16.13 2.82
N ARG A 78 -4.94 16.77 1.66
CA ARG A 78 -5.86 17.92 1.48
C ARG A 78 -7.17 17.52 0.79
N ALA A 79 -7.41 16.23 0.59
CA ALA A 79 -8.65 15.74 -0.02
C ALA A 79 -9.87 16.20 0.77
N SER A 80 -10.97 16.51 0.07
CA SER A 80 -12.24 16.80 0.71
C SER A 80 -12.86 15.54 1.33
N TRP A 81 -13.82 15.73 2.24
CA TRP A 81 -14.57 14.62 2.81
C TRP A 81 -15.24 13.76 1.73
N GLU A 82 -15.86 14.38 0.75
CA GLU A 82 -16.55 13.70 -0.36
C GLU A 82 -15.56 12.83 -1.14
N SER A 83 -14.35 13.34 -1.42
CA SER A 83 -13.33 12.59 -2.15
C SER A 83 -12.86 11.36 -1.38
N VAL A 84 -12.51 11.52 -0.09
CA VAL A 84 -12.04 10.37 0.71
C VAL A 84 -13.17 9.39 1.00
N ARG A 85 -14.40 9.86 1.21
CA ARG A 85 -15.56 8.99 1.36
C ARG A 85 -15.77 8.13 0.12
N ASP A 86 -15.87 8.76 -1.04
CA ASP A 86 -16.24 8.07 -2.28
C ASP A 86 -15.13 7.12 -2.74
N ASN A 87 -13.86 7.57 -2.72
CA ASN A 87 -12.75 6.80 -3.28
C ASN A 87 -12.10 5.86 -2.28
N ASN A 88 -11.95 6.28 -1.01
CA ASN A 88 -11.16 5.52 -0.03
C ASN A 88 -12.05 4.67 0.89
N ILE A 89 -13.23 5.16 1.27
CA ILE A 89 -14.16 4.43 2.17
C ILE A 89 -15.08 3.53 1.34
N ASP A 90 -15.96 4.13 0.51
CA ASP A 90 -16.95 3.39 -0.27
C ASP A 90 -16.28 2.48 -1.31
N GLY A 91 -15.24 2.99 -2.00
CA GLY A 91 -14.47 2.20 -2.97
C GLY A 91 -13.77 1.00 -2.33
N THR A 92 -13.14 1.17 -1.15
CA THR A 92 -12.50 0.07 -0.45
C THR A 92 -13.52 -0.97 0.03
N TYR A 93 -14.65 -0.53 0.59
CA TYR A 93 -15.72 -1.43 0.99
C TYR A 93 -16.27 -2.24 -0.21
N THR A 94 -16.55 -1.57 -1.32
CA THR A 94 -17.08 -2.22 -2.52
C THR A 94 -16.11 -3.28 -3.08
N LEU A 95 -14.81 -2.95 -3.13
CA LEU A 95 -13.78 -3.91 -3.55
C LEU A 95 -13.70 -5.11 -2.60
N TYR A 96 -13.72 -4.88 -1.27
CA TYR A 96 -13.62 -5.97 -0.28
C TYR A 96 -14.80 -6.92 -0.36
N GLU A 97 -16.02 -6.38 -0.53
CA GLU A 97 -17.21 -7.19 -0.67
C GLU A 97 -17.21 -7.97 -2.01
N ALA A 98 -16.71 -7.37 -3.09
CA ALA A 98 -16.53 -8.05 -4.36
C ALA A 98 -15.49 -9.18 -4.26
N ALA A 99 -14.33 -8.90 -3.64
CA ALA A 99 -13.27 -9.88 -3.41
C ALA A 99 -13.76 -11.06 -2.57
N ARG A 100 -14.47 -10.79 -1.48
CA ARG A 100 -15.08 -11.83 -0.63
C ARG A 100 -16.03 -12.72 -1.41
N ARG A 101 -16.94 -12.13 -2.21
CA ARG A 101 -17.92 -12.88 -3.02
C ARG A 101 -17.27 -13.70 -4.14
N ALA A 102 -16.16 -13.20 -4.70
CA ALA A 102 -15.37 -13.91 -5.70
C ALA A 102 -14.46 -14.99 -5.10
N GLY A 103 -14.39 -15.09 -3.75
CA GLY A 103 -13.54 -16.07 -3.06
C GLY A 103 -12.06 -15.72 -3.07
N VAL A 104 -11.68 -14.44 -3.26
CA VAL A 104 -10.29 -13.99 -3.20
C VAL A 104 -9.77 -14.15 -1.78
N PRO A 105 -8.73 -14.96 -1.56
CA PRO A 105 -8.27 -15.29 -0.20
C PRO A 105 -7.37 -14.22 0.43
N LYS A 106 -6.74 -13.36 -0.39
CA LYS A 106 -5.66 -12.45 0.06
C LYS A 106 -5.86 -11.02 -0.43
N ILE A 107 -5.66 -10.04 0.49
CA ILE A 107 -5.57 -8.61 0.14
C ILE A 107 -4.33 -8.01 0.79
N VAL A 108 -3.54 -7.26 0.03
CA VAL A 108 -2.53 -6.32 0.53
C VAL A 108 -3.11 -4.92 0.39
N PHE A 109 -3.38 -4.28 1.52
CA PHE A 109 -4.00 -2.96 1.59
C PHE A 109 -2.97 -1.86 1.77
N ALA A 110 -2.94 -0.89 0.85
CA ALA A 110 -2.13 0.32 1.00
C ALA A 110 -2.74 1.22 2.07
N SER A 111 -2.26 1.10 3.29
CA SER A 111 -2.42 2.09 4.34
C SER A 111 -1.33 3.17 4.20
N THR A 112 -1.14 4.01 5.19
CA THR A 112 -0.26 5.18 5.10
C THR A 112 0.33 5.55 6.46
N ASN A 113 1.50 6.18 6.46
CA ASN A 113 2.07 6.85 7.63
C ASN A 113 1.10 7.89 8.22
N HIS A 114 0.23 8.52 7.42
CA HIS A 114 -0.75 9.51 7.89
C HIS A 114 -1.81 8.96 8.86
N VAL A 115 -1.96 7.64 8.99
CA VAL A 115 -2.74 7.00 10.07
C VAL A 115 -2.15 7.31 11.43
N MET A 116 -0.83 7.54 11.51
CA MET A 116 -0.06 7.83 12.71
C MET A 116 0.54 9.24 12.70
N GLY A 117 0.19 10.09 11.74
CA GLY A 117 0.89 11.35 11.44
C GLY A 117 0.96 12.34 12.61
N MET A 118 0.01 12.28 13.57
CA MET A 118 0.09 13.13 14.77
C MET A 118 1.23 12.73 15.72
N TYR A 119 1.72 11.48 15.69
CA TYR A 119 2.92 11.12 16.45
C TYR A 119 4.17 11.79 15.88
N ASP A 120 4.29 11.85 14.54
CA ASP A 120 5.40 12.56 13.89
C ASP A 120 5.36 14.05 14.20
N ARG A 121 4.16 14.67 14.15
CA ARG A 121 3.99 16.10 14.47
C ARG A 121 4.35 16.43 15.92
N ASP A 122 4.07 15.52 16.85
CA ASP A 122 4.40 15.67 18.26
C ASP A 122 5.81 15.19 18.60
N ALA A 123 6.61 14.73 17.63
CA ALA A 123 7.93 14.11 17.80
C ALA A 123 7.92 12.96 18.83
N ALA A 124 6.82 12.21 18.89
CA ALA A 124 6.62 11.10 19.85
C ALA A 124 7.20 9.80 19.26
N TRP A 125 8.50 9.75 19.12
CA TRP A 125 9.26 8.66 18.53
C TRP A 125 9.86 7.71 19.57
N PRO A 126 10.15 6.44 19.25
CA PRO A 126 9.83 5.76 17.98
C PRO A 126 8.34 5.45 17.83
N ILE A 127 7.88 5.31 16.57
CA ILE A 127 6.49 4.97 16.24
C ILE A 127 6.40 3.49 15.91
N TYR A 128 5.54 2.77 16.66
CA TYR A 128 5.27 1.36 16.48
C TYR A 128 3.91 1.13 15.83
N ALA A 129 3.80 0.12 14.96
CA ALA A 129 2.54 -0.22 14.31
C ALA A 129 1.42 -0.61 15.30
N SER A 130 1.77 -1.05 16.50
CA SER A 130 0.84 -1.46 17.57
C SER A 130 0.22 -0.30 18.36
N GLN A 131 0.73 0.93 18.21
CA GLN A 131 0.17 2.10 18.91
C GLN A 131 -1.23 2.45 18.37
N PRO A 132 -2.09 3.08 19.18
CA PRO A 132 -3.38 3.60 18.75
C PRO A 132 -3.23 4.54 17.55
N VAL A 133 -4.17 4.48 16.60
CA VAL A 133 -4.17 5.39 15.44
C VAL A 133 -4.35 6.85 15.88
N ARG A 134 -3.56 7.77 15.30
CA ARG A 134 -3.65 9.22 15.50
C ARG A 134 -3.48 9.92 14.14
N PRO A 135 -4.54 9.88 13.28
CA PRO A 135 -4.48 10.44 11.94
C PRO A 135 -4.30 11.96 11.95
N ASP A 136 -3.55 12.49 10.98
CA ASP A 136 -3.28 13.92 10.80
C ASP A 136 -4.15 14.59 9.73
N SER A 137 -4.99 13.82 9.05
CA SER A 137 -5.78 14.27 7.91
C SER A 137 -7.02 13.38 7.68
N LEU A 138 -8.00 13.85 6.90
CA LEU A 138 -9.13 13.03 6.45
C LEU A 138 -8.66 11.82 5.61
N TYR A 139 -7.58 11.98 4.87
CA TYR A 139 -6.92 10.87 4.18
C TYR A 139 -6.45 9.79 5.19
N GLY A 140 -5.72 10.19 6.24
CA GLY A 140 -5.31 9.28 7.31
C GLY A 140 -6.49 8.59 7.99
N VAL A 141 -7.59 9.34 8.27
CA VAL A 141 -8.84 8.78 8.82
C VAL A 141 -9.42 7.72 7.88
N SER A 142 -9.48 7.98 6.56
CA SER A 142 -10.02 7.02 5.60
C SER A 142 -9.17 5.74 5.52
N LYS A 143 -7.86 5.84 5.69
CA LYS A 143 -6.97 4.68 5.71
C LYS A 143 -7.07 3.90 7.04
N ALA A 144 -7.28 4.57 8.17
CA ALA A 144 -7.60 3.92 9.44
C ALA A 144 -8.93 3.14 9.37
N PHE A 145 -9.95 3.67 8.67
CA PHE A 145 -11.16 2.91 8.34
C PHE A 145 -10.81 1.63 7.55
N GLY A 146 -9.96 1.73 6.54
CA GLY A 146 -9.52 0.57 5.75
C GLY A 146 -8.80 -0.50 6.59
N GLU A 147 -7.96 -0.10 7.56
CA GLU A 147 -7.33 -1.04 8.50
C GLU A 147 -8.37 -1.75 9.39
N ALA A 148 -9.36 -1.01 9.92
CA ALA A 148 -10.43 -1.59 10.71
C ALA A 148 -11.33 -2.52 9.88
N LEU A 149 -11.64 -2.14 8.64
CA LEU A 149 -12.38 -2.96 7.69
C LEU A 149 -11.61 -4.25 7.38
N SER A 150 -10.29 -4.15 7.15
CA SER A 150 -9.39 -5.28 6.91
C SER A 150 -9.45 -6.29 8.06
N ARG A 151 -9.39 -5.80 9.30
CA ARG A 151 -9.51 -6.65 10.49
C ARG A 151 -10.87 -7.34 10.54
N HIS A 152 -11.96 -6.63 10.28
CA HIS A 152 -13.30 -7.20 10.25
C HIS A 152 -13.42 -8.34 9.22
N TYR A 153 -12.92 -8.12 7.98
CA TYR A 153 -13.00 -9.14 6.93
C TYR A 153 -12.11 -10.35 7.24
N SER A 154 -10.96 -10.14 7.86
CA SER A 154 -10.12 -11.24 8.32
C SER A 154 -10.81 -12.08 9.39
N ASP A 155 -11.30 -11.45 10.46
CA ASP A 155 -11.93 -12.16 11.58
C ASP A 155 -13.26 -12.82 11.20
N ARG A 156 -14.06 -12.16 10.37
CA ARG A 156 -15.42 -12.61 10.05
C ARG A 156 -15.47 -13.61 8.90
N TYR A 157 -14.59 -13.47 7.92
CA TYR A 157 -14.65 -14.23 6.67
C TYR A 157 -13.39 -15.05 6.38
N GLY A 158 -12.39 -15.01 7.26
CA GLY A 158 -11.15 -15.77 7.12
C GLY A 158 -10.24 -15.31 5.98
N MET A 159 -10.44 -14.10 5.46
CA MET A 159 -9.56 -13.53 4.44
C MET A 159 -8.22 -13.14 5.06
N SER A 160 -7.12 -13.48 4.39
CA SER A 160 -5.80 -12.99 4.81
C SER A 160 -5.60 -11.56 4.32
N ILE A 161 -5.44 -10.60 5.24
CA ILE A 161 -5.31 -9.19 4.87
C ILE A 161 -4.11 -8.55 5.57
N ILE A 162 -3.18 -8.02 4.78
CA ILE A 162 -1.98 -7.34 5.25
C ILE A 162 -2.07 -5.85 4.90
N CYS A 163 -2.05 -5.00 5.92
CA CYS A 163 -2.06 -3.55 5.78
C CYS A 163 -0.63 -3.01 5.86
N LEU A 164 -0.22 -2.25 4.86
CA LEU A 164 1.10 -1.62 4.80
C LEU A 164 0.95 -0.12 5.00
N ARG A 165 1.43 0.41 6.13
CA ARG A 165 1.55 1.84 6.38
C ARG A 165 2.74 2.38 5.61
N ILE A 166 2.48 2.74 4.36
CA ILE A 166 3.48 3.18 3.40
C ILE A 166 4.00 4.57 3.81
N GLY A 167 5.34 4.70 3.87
CA GLY A 167 6.02 5.96 4.06
C GLY A 167 6.07 6.79 2.76
N TRP A 168 7.15 7.54 2.56
CA TRP A 168 7.32 8.34 1.36
C TRP A 168 7.90 7.51 0.22
N PHE A 169 7.02 7.05 -0.66
CA PHE A 169 7.41 6.33 -1.87
C PHE A 169 7.93 7.32 -2.92
N LEU A 170 9.22 7.28 -3.17
CA LEU A 170 9.93 8.10 -4.15
C LEU A 170 11.08 7.29 -4.75
N GLU A 171 11.49 7.64 -5.99
CA GLU A 171 12.72 7.07 -6.57
C GLU A 171 13.94 7.39 -5.72
N GLU A 172 14.03 8.63 -5.21
CA GLU A 172 15.08 9.11 -4.33
C GLU A 172 14.49 10.06 -3.28
N PRO A 173 15.04 10.12 -2.05
CA PRO A 173 14.62 11.10 -1.05
C PRO A 173 14.95 12.53 -1.53
N ARG A 174 14.10 13.52 -1.15
CA ARG A 174 14.19 14.88 -1.69
C ARG A 174 14.50 15.94 -0.64
N ASP A 175 14.36 15.59 0.63
CA ASP A 175 14.50 16.49 1.78
C ASP A 175 14.77 15.70 3.07
N GLU A 176 14.86 16.41 4.19
CA GLU A 176 15.09 15.85 5.52
C GLU A 176 14.08 14.74 5.88
N ILE A 177 12.78 14.94 5.56
CA ILE A 177 11.75 13.93 5.87
C ILE A 177 12.03 12.63 5.10
N GLY A 178 12.50 12.75 3.86
CA GLY A 178 12.94 11.60 3.08
C GLY A 178 14.03 10.79 3.77
N LEU A 179 14.93 11.39 4.54
CA LEU A 179 16.02 10.67 5.22
C LEU A 179 15.52 9.66 6.25
N TRP A 180 14.31 9.82 6.78
CA TRP A 180 13.77 8.90 7.79
C TRP A 180 12.48 8.19 7.37
N MET A 181 11.76 8.68 6.33
CA MET A 181 10.46 8.15 5.91
C MET A 181 10.48 7.48 4.53
N TRP A 182 11.59 7.53 3.81
CA TRP A 182 11.68 7.03 2.44
C TRP A 182 11.36 5.54 2.32
N LEU A 183 10.60 5.22 1.28
CA LEU A 183 10.42 3.86 0.78
C LEU A 183 10.83 3.83 -0.69
N SER A 184 11.88 3.11 -1.01
CA SER A 184 12.34 2.93 -2.39
C SER A 184 11.37 2.05 -3.20
N PRO A 185 11.35 2.16 -4.54
CA PRO A 185 10.57 1.26 -5.39
C PRO A 185 10.92 -0.22 -5.18
N ARG A 186 12.20 -0.55 -5.03
CA ARG A 186 12.68 -1.93 -4.79
C ARG A 186 12.15 -2.48 -3.47
N ASP A 187 12.31 -1.74 -2.38
CA ASP A 187 11.86 -2.16 -1.07
C ASP A 187 10.32 -2.20 -0.97
N CYS A 188 9.64 -1.28 -1.67
CA CYS A 188 8.19 -1.32 -1.81
C CYS A 188 7.72 -2.61 -2.52
N ALA A 189 8.31 -2.96 -3.63
CA ALA A 189 7.99 -4.20 -4.33
C ALA A 189 8.29 -5.41 -3.45
N GLN A 190 9.39 -5.38 -2.69
CA GLN A 190 9.76 -6.46 -1.78
C GLN A 190 8.70 -6.64 -0.68
N ILE A 191 8.33 -5.60 0.06
CA ILE A 191 7.35 -5.75 1.15
C ILE A 191 5.98 -6.16 0.65
N VAL A 192 5.56 -5.69 -0.55
CA VAL A 192 4.29 -6.09 -1.17
C VAL A 192 4.31 -7.58 -1.52
N TRP A 193 5.35 -8.09 -2.19
CA TRP A 193 5.38 -9.52 -2.51
C TRP A 193 5.53 -10.40 -1.26
N ARG A 194 6.25 -9.95 -0.22
CA ARG A 194 6.28 -10.64 1.08
C ARG A 194 4.90 -10.70 1.72
N ALA A 195 4.12 -9.62 1.63
CA ALA A 195 2.74 -9.60 2.11
C ALA A 195 1.83 -10.55 1.32
N ILE A 196 1.98 -10.64 -0.01
CA ILE A 196 1.24 -11.58 -0.87
C ILE A 196 1.55 -13.04 -0.46
N GLU A 197 2.83 -13.36 -0.23
CA GLU A 197 3.27 -14.72 0.09
C GLU A 197 3.14 -15.10 1.57
N SER A 198 2.77 -14.16 2.43
CA SER A 198 2.62 -14.39 3.86
C SER A 198 1.42 -15.29 4.17
N ASP A 199 1.57 -16.20 5.15
CA ASP A 199 0.48 -17.02 5.68
C ASP A 199 -0.27 -16.35 6.86
N LEU A 200 0.10 -15.12 7.21
CA LEU A 200 -0.57 -14.40 8.30
C LEU A 200 -2.04 -14.11 7.93
N PRO A 201 -2.97 -14.36 8.85
CA PRO A 201 -4.37 -14.03 8.62
C PRO A 201 -4.62 -12.52 8.59
N PHE A 202 -3.87 -11.77 9.40
CA PHE A 202 -3.95 -10.31 9.49
C PHE A 202 -2.65 -9.72 10.03
N GLY A 203 -2.31 -8.51 9.56
CA GLY A 203 -1.20 -7.72 10.11
C GLY A 203 -1.21 -6.29 9.62
N ILE A 204 -0.68 -5.38 10.44
CA ILE A 204 -0.42 -3.98 10.09
C ILE A 204 1.08 -3.74 10.28
N PHE A 205 1.74 -3.24 9.25
CA PHE A 205 3.19 -3.08 9.23
C PHE A 205 3.59 -1.71 8.67
N SER A 206 4.64 -1.12 9.27
CA SER A 206 5.30 0.05 8.67
C SER A 206 6.08 -0.40 7.43
N ALA A 207 5.91 0.35 6.33
CA ALA A 207 6.57 0.09 5.06
C ALA A 207 7.44 1.29 4.70
N ILE A 208 8.69 1.26 5.15
CA ILE A 208 9.79 2.18 4.81
C ILE A 208 11.04 1.36 4.54
N SER A 209 12.02 1.97 3.84
CA SER A 209 13.34 1.37 3.63
C SER A 209 14.16 1.29 4.92
N ALA A 210 15.36 0.69 4.87
CA ALA A 210 16.23 0.50 6.02
C ALA A 210 16.88 1.82 6.52
N ASN A 211 16.22 2.95 6.35
CA ASN A 211 16.76 4.27 6.64
C ASN A 211 17.43 4.35 8.01
N SER A 212 18.69 4.75 8.05
CA SER A 212 19.47 4.87 9.29
C SER A 212 18.86 5.88 10.27
N ARG A 213 18.22 6.95 9.75
CA ARG A 213 17.56 8.01 10.55
C ARG A 213 16.08 7.73 10.82
N ARG A 214 15.56 6.50 10.59
CA ARG A 214 14.14 6.21 10.72
C ARG A 214 13.61 6.43 12.13
N HIS A 215 12.41 6.98 12.20
CA HIS A 215 11.65 7.15 13.44
C HIS A 215 10.57 6.06 13.60
N TRP A 216 10.28 5.32 12.53
CA TRP A 216 9.26 4.27 12.49
C TRP A 216 9.88 2.91 12.63
N ASP A 217 9.33 2.10 13.53
CA ASP A 217 9.77 0.73 13.71
C ASP A 217 9.30 -0.15 12.54
N ILE A 218 10.22 -0.97 12.02
CA ILE A 218 9.98 -1.97 10.98
C ILE A 218 10.27 -3.40 11.48
N GLY A 219 10.53 -3.56 12.77
CA GLY A 219 10.90 -4.85 13.38
C GLY A 219 9.86 -5.93 13.13
N ASP A 220 8.58 -5.59 13.31
CA ASP A 220 7.47 -6.51 13.04
C ASP A 220 7.41 -6.96 11.56
N ALA A 221 7.69 -6.06 10.61
CA ALA A 221 7.74 -6.41 9.19
C ALA A 221 8.90 -7.36 8.88
N ILE A 222 10.07 -7.13 9.49
CA ILE A 222 11.25 -7.99 9.35
C ILE A 222 10.96 -9.38 9.93
N GLU A 223 10.43 -9.44 11.14
CA GLU A 223 10.20 -10.70 11.84
C GLU A 223 9.07 -11.52 11.22
N LYS A 224 7.90 -10.89 10.98
CA LYS A 224 6.66 -11.59 10.65
C LYS A 224 6.45 -11.77 9.15
N LEU A 225 6.87 -10.79 8.32
CA LEU A 225 6.78 -10.89 6.85
C LEU A 225 8.07 -11.37 6.19
N GLY A 226 9.19 -11.40 6.93
CA GLY A 226 10.50 -11.65 6.35
C GLY A 226 10.96 -10.51 5.44
N TYR A 227 10.51 -9.29 5.70
CA TYR A 227 10.97 -8.09 4.99
C TYR A 227 12.47 -7.90 5.17
N ARG A 228 13.18 -7.59 4.11
CA ARG A 228 14.63 -7.37 4.09
C ARG A 228 14.93 -6.14 3.24
N PRO A 229 14.60 -4.92 3.74
CA PRO A 229 14.88 -3.71 2.98
C PRO A 229 16.39 -3.57 2.74
N GLU A 230 16.72 -3.11 1.54
CA GLU A 230 18.11 -3.03 1.07
C GLU A 230 18.57 -1.58 0.87
N ASP A 231 17.61 -0.64 0.79
CA ASP A 231 17.90 0.77 0.55
C ASP A 231 17.95 1.57 1.83
N ASP A 232 18.89 2.54 1.91
CA ASP A 232 19.04 3.48 3.00
C ASP A 232 19.17 4.90 2.44
N ALA A 233 18.31 5.81 2.90
CA ALA A 233 18.33 7.21 2.51
C ALA A 233 19.62 7.94 2.94
N GLU A 234 20.37 7.41 3.90
CA GLU A 234 21.61 8.02 4.38
C GLU A 234 22.64 8.26 3.26
N ARG A 235 22.62 7.41 2.21
CA ARG A 235 23.49 7.60 1.04
C ARG A 235 23.28 8.94 0.30
N TYR A 236 22.12 9.59 0.51
CA TYR A 236 21.78 10.89 -0.08
C TYR A 236 21.97 12.06 0.89
N ALA A 237 22.28 11.80 2.17
CA ALA A 237 22.32 12.83 3.22
C ALA A 237 23.27 13.98 2.88
N ALA A 238 24.52 13.67 2.49
CA ALA A 238 25.52 14.69 2.16
C ALA A 238 25.10 15.60 0.99
N GLU A 239 24.40 15.03 -0.03
CA GLU A 239 23.91 15.80 -1.17
C GLU A 239 22.75 16.72 -0.77
N LEU A 240 21.83 16.20 0.05
CA LEU A 240 20.68 16.97 0.56
C LEU A 240 21.14 18.09 1.49
N GLU A 241 22.11 17.84 2.37
CA GLU A 241 22.71 18.82 3.26
C GLU A 241 23.42 19.93 2.45
N ALA A 242 24.22 19.56 1.44
CA ALA A 242 24.87 20.52 0.56
C ALA A 242 23.89 21.39 -0.24
N ALA A 243 22.69 20.84 -0.56
CA ALA A 243 21.60 21.54 -1.22
C ALA A 243 20.71 22.38 -0.26
N GLY A 244 20.98 22.37 1.06
CA GLY A 244 20.17 23.05 2.08
C GLY A 244 18.77 22.45 2.23
N LYS A 245 18.64 21.13 2.01
CA LYS A 245 17.37 20.39 2.05
C LYS A 245 17.29 19.39 3.21
N ALA A 246 18.39 19.24 3.96
CA ALA A 246 18.47 18.39 5.16
C ALA A 246 19.36 19.05 6.21
#